data_0a3f83609340fca7dff5ae1e67e3d6b6
#
_entry.id   0a3f83609340fca7dff5ae1e67e3d6b6
#
_cell.length_a   1.000
_cell.length_b   1.000
_cell.length_c   1.000
_cell.angle_alpha   90.00
_cell.angle_beta   90.00
_cell.angle_gamma   90.00
#
_symmetry.space_group_name_H-M   'P 1'
#
loop_
_entity.id
_entity.type
_entity.pdbx_description
1 polymer ?
#
loop_
_entity_poly.entity_id
_entity_poly.type
_entity_poly.pdbx_seq_one_letter_code
_entity_poly.pdbx_strand_id
1 'polypeptide(L)'
;MPGYQMPDISPLLFLQADTIRYDKSRYDQQNRSLFMKFAETIQDIPNAFRPGPLKIEELGQFYYDKTMSVRTGDAYISPIEDIYEACKVPSEQNTFLLLGHKGCGKSTELNDMAARLAEDGYEIHMVQCGTDLDLNNPLYADLLILMGEALVTIADRTGCRPDEDTIETVKNFWQEETEEVGTLTDGSSIEMESGVSSETPGTLTKLLHLFAGIKSDLRYSEENRICYRNRIAKRSSEWIFAMEKIADAITDTLDGRQPILIFEDLDKLNPQDAWDVFYRHAATLAGVSFPVIYTFPIALSYRPDFAALEGYFTWKTLPMIKQEYSD
;
A
#
# COMPACT_ATOMS: atom_id res chain seq x y z
N MET A 1 54.66 -31.42 -2.53
CA MET A 1 53.31 -31.00 -2.15
C MET A 1 52.61 -30.48 -3.41
N PRO A 2 51.58 -31.14 -3.92
CA PRO A 2 50.95 -30.76 -5.18
C PRO A 2 49.98 -29.61 -4.98
N GLY A 3 50.05 -28.65 -5.92
CA GLY A 3 49.23 -27.45 -5.96
C GLY A 3 47.76 -27.76 -6.20
N TYR A 4 46.91 -27.09 -5.44
CA TYR A 4 45.48 -27.07 -5.64
C TYR A 4 45.15 -26.07 -6.77
N GLN A 5 44.76 -26.59 -7.93
CA GLN A 5 44.14 -25.81 -8.99
C GLN A 5 42.67 -25.63 -8.66
N MET A 6 42.24 -24.36 -8.60
CA MET A 6 40.79 -24.04 -8.56
C MET A 6 40.14 -24.55 -9.84
N PRO A 7 38.91 -25.11 -9.76
CA PRO A 7 38.15 -25.46 -10.95
C PRO A 7 37.66 -24.19 -11.63
N ASP A 8 37.88 -24.17 -12.94
CA ASP A 8 37.44 -23.19 -13.91
C ASP A 8 35.90 -23.14 -13.91
N ILE A 9 35.32 -22.04 -13.41
CA ILE A 9 33.88 -21.82 -13.48
C ILE A 9 33.60 -21.19 -14.84
N SER A 10 33.57 -22.04 -15.84
CA SER A 10 33.17 -21.69 -17.20
C SER A 10 31.68 -21.50 -17.36
N PRO A 11 31.21 -20.82 -18.38
CA PRO A 11 30.03 -19.96 -18.46
C PRO A 11 28.79 -20.73 -18.86
N LEU A 12 28.12 -21.37 -17.91
CA LEU A 12 26.84 -22.07 -18.12
C LEU A 12 25.68 -21.48 -17.33
N LEU A 13 25.84 -20.29 -16.79
CA LEU A 13 24.80 -19.54 -16.03
C LEU A 13 24.29 -18.28 -16.75
N PHE A 14 24.46 -18.24 -18.09
CA PHE A 14 23.98 -17.11 -18.92
C PHE A 14 22.75 -17.46 -19.78
N LEU A 15 21.94 -18.41 -19.38
CA LEU A 15 20.77 -18.80 -20.18
C LEU A 15 19.55 -18.99 -19.28
N GLN A 16 19.07 -17.92 -18.64
CA GLN A 16 17.67 -17.77 -18.19
C GLN A 16 17.35 -16.36 -17.66
N ALA A 17 18.02 -15.33 -18.15
CA ALA A 17 17.74 -13.91 -17.81
C ALA A 17 16.94 -13.19 -18.91
N ASP A 18 16.18 -13.90 -19.72
CA ASP A 18 15.47 -13.32 -20.86
C ASP A 18 13.95 -13.37 -20.70
N THR A 19 13.40 -12.87 -19.60
CA THR A 19 11.96 -12.59 -19.59
C THR A 19 11.57 -11.56 -18.55
N ILE A 20 12.28 -10.47 -18.40
CA ILE A 20 11.75 -9.25 -17.77
C ILE A 20 12.06 -8.11 -18.73
N ARG A 21 11.19 -7.93 -19.73
CA ARG A 21 11.19 -6.71 -20.53
C ARG A 21 10.43 -5.61 -19.79
N TYR A 22 11.11 -4.93 -18.90
CA TYR A 22 10.71 -3.59 -18.52
C TYR A 22 10.70 -2.71 -19.77
N ASP A 23 9.56 -2.15 -20.12
CA ASP A 23 9.50 -1.11 -21.16
C ASP A 23 10.24 0.14 -20.68
N LYS A 24 11.52 0.15 -20.92
CA LYS A 24 12.49 1.20 -20.59
C LYS A 24 12.18 2.53 -21.26
N SER A 25 11.25 2.55 -22.23
CA SER A 25 11.04 3.72 -23.11
C SER A 25 10.16 4.81 -22.52
N ARG A 26 9.33 4.54 -21.53
CA ARG A 26 8.41 5.53 -20.94
C ARG A 26 8.99 6.30 -19.75
N TYR A 27 10.06 5.83 -19.11
CA TYR A 27 10.62 6.45 -17.90
C TYR A 27 11.95 7.18 -18.08
N ASP A 28 12.57 7.12 -19.26
CA ASP A 28 14.00 7.43 -19.43
C ASP A 28 14.34 8.92 -19.65
N GLN A 29 13.39 9.85 -19.69
CA GLN A 29 13.71 11.23 -20.07
C GLN A 29 13.59 12.34 -19.03
N GLN A 30 12.96 12.15 -17.88
CA GLN A 30 12.76 13.27 -16.92
C GLN A 30 13.42 13.14 -15.53
N ASN A 31 13.96 11.99 -15.11
CA ASN A 31 14.43 11.82 -13.74
C ASN A 31 15.82 11.17 -13.57
N ARG A 32 16.74 11.32 -14.52
CA ARG A 32 18.10 10.71 -14.46
C ARG A 32 19.00 11.14 -13.29
N SER A 33 18.62 12.12 -12.49
CA SER A 33 19.49 12.67 -11.42
C SER A 33 19.20 12.15 -10.01
N LEU A 34 18.16 11.33 -9.81
CA LEU A 34 17.69 10.87 -8.48
C LEU A 34 17.88 9.37 -8.23
N PHE A 35 18.35 8.60 -9.21
CA PHE A 35 18.54 7.16 -9.04
C PHE A 35 19.76 6.83 -8.21
N MET A 36 19.65 5.82 -7.35
CA MET A 36 20.77 5.23 -6.65
C MET A 36 21.77 4.65 -7.66
N LYS A 37 23.04 5.00 -7.55
CA LYS A 37 24.13 4.49 -8.40
C LYS A 37 25.08 3.68 -7.55
N PHE A 38 25.74 2.68 -8.17
CA PHE A 38 26.87 2.04 -7.51
C PHE A 38 27.94 3.08 -7.17
N ALA A 39 28.51 2.95 -5.98
CA ALA A 39 29.62 3.82 -5.58
C ALA A 39 30.87 3.44 -6.39
N GLU A 40 31.31 4.31 -7.28
CA GLU A 40 32.58 4.16 -8.01
C GLU A 40 33.72 4.87 -7.27
N THR A 41 33.40 5.85 -6.44
CA THR A 41 34.32 6.61 -5.62
C THR A 41 33.85 6.70 -4.17
N ILE A 42 34.77 7.06 -3.25
CA ILE A 42 34.44 7.26 -1.83
C ILE A 42 33.32 8.35 -1.64
N GLN A 43 33.31 9.34 -2.53
CA GLN A 43 32.29 10.41 -2.48
C GLN A 43 30.89 9.94 -2.87
N ASP A 44 30.77 8.82 -3.60
CA ASP A 44 29.48 8.26 -4.00
C ASP A 44 28.84 7.38 -2.90
N ILE A 45 29.64 6.95 -1.91
CA ILE A 45 29.19 6.05 -0.84
C ILE A 45 27.93 6.56 -0.13
N PRO A 46 27.81 7.83 0.31
CA PRO A 46 26.61 8.31 0.98
C PRO A 46 25.34 8.21 0.13
N ASN A 47 25.46 8.34 -1.19
CA ASN A 47 24.33 8.24 -2.12
C ASN A 47 23.99 6.79 -2.46
N ALA A 48 24.98 5.90 -2.50
CA ALA A 48 24.79 4.47 -2.76
C ALA A 48 24.25 3.71 -1.53
N PHE A 49 24.56 4.17 -0.32
CA PHE A 49 24.12 3.55 0.93
C PHE A 49 23.10 4.40 1.70
N ARG A 50 22.19 5.05 0.99
CA ARG A 50 21.11 5.79 1.66
C ARG A 50 20.20 4.87 2.47
N PRO A 51 19.75 5.27 3.66
CA PRO A 51 18.74 4.55 4.41
C PRO A 51 17.38 4.68 3.70
N GLY A 52 16.71 3.56 3.46
CA GLY A 52 15.38 3.54 2.85
C GLY A 52 15.16 2.29 2.00
N PRO A 53 13.91 1.98 1.66
CA PRO A 53 13.60 0.88 0.75
C PRO A 53 14.09 1.19 -0.67
N LEU A 54 14.35 0.15 -1.45
CA LEU A 54 14.51 0.28 -2.89
C LEU A 54 13.18 0.69 -3.50
N LYS A 55 13.21 1.70 -4.36
CA LYS A 55 12.05 2.09 -5.14
C LYS A 55 11.87 1.14 -6.32
N ILE A 56 10.67 1.10 -6.89
CA ILE A 56 10.35 0.22 -8.03
C ILE A 56 11.36 0.39 -9.18
N GLU A 57 11.76 1.63 -9.48
CA GLU A 57 12.71 1.94 -10.56
C GLU A 57 14.14 1.46 -10.28
N GLU A 58 14.45 1.17 -9.02
CA GLU A 58 15.76 0.74 -8.55
C GLU A 58 15.89 -0.79 -8.44
N LEU A 59 14.75 -1.50 -8.41
CA LEU A 59 14.69 -2.95 -8.21
C LEU A 59 15.52 -3.70 -9.26
N GLY A 60 15.38 -3.37 -10.52
CA GLY A 60 16.11 -4.03 -11.61
C GLY A 60 17.64 -3.95 -11.53
N GLN A 61 18.19 -3.06 -10.70
CA GLN A 61 19.62 -2.86 -10.53
C GLN A 61 20.15 -3.37 -9.19
N PHE A 62 19.37 -3.18 -8.10
CA PHE A 62 19.86 -3.38 -6.73
C PHE A 62 19.13 -4.49 -5.97
N TYR A 63 17.97 -4.93 -6.46
CA TYR A 63 17.22 -5.99 -5.80
C TYR A 63 17.88 -7.35 -6.06
N TYR A 64 18.01 -8.13 -4.99
CA TYR A 64 18.57 -9.47 -5.04
C TYR A 64 17.47 -10.48 -4.70
N ASP A 65 16.94 -11.16 -5.70
CA ASP A 65 15.79 -12.06 -5.57
C ASP A 65 16.04 -13.32 -4.72
N LYS A 66 17.32 -13.64 -4.45
CA LYS A 66 17.70 -14.74 -3.56
C LYS A 66 17.69 -14.39 -2.08
N THR A 67 17.15 -13.24 -1.70
CA THR A 67 17.06 -12.82 -0.29
C THR A 67 16.35 -13.86 0.57
N MET A 68 15.44 -14.67 0.03
CA MET A 68 14.72 -15.69 0.78
C MET A 68 15.61 -16.87 1.18
N SER A 69 16.51 -17.34 0.35
CA SER A 69 17.46 -18.38 0.72
C SER A 69 18.39 -17.94 1.85
N VAL A 70 18.76 -16.64 1.85
CA VAL A 70 19.58 -16.02 2.89
C VAL A 70 18.81 -15.78 4.19
N ARG A 71 17.48 -15.62 4.12
CA ARG A 71 16.61 -15.41 5.30
C ARG A 71 16.31 -16.72 6.05
N THR A 72 16.03 -17.80 5.32
CA THR A 72 15.42 -19.00 5.89
C THR A 72 16.18 -20.30 5.61
N GLY A 73 17.11 -20.29 4.63
CA GLY A 73 17.73 -21.54 4.12
C GLY A 73 16.92 -22.19 3.01
N ASP A 74 17.40 -23.34 2.51
CA ASP A 74 17.10 -23.95 1.21
C ASP A 74 15.68 -24.36 1.02
N ALA A 75 14.65 -24.03 1.10
CA ALA A 75 13.36 -24.58 0.64
C ALA A 75 12.13 -23.79 1.12
N TYR A 76 12.31 -22.53 1.46
CA TYR A 76 11.21 -21.76 2.01
C TYR A 76 10.46 -20.98 0.92
N ILE A 77 9.14 -21.13 0.90
CA ILE A 77 8.28 -20.28 0.10
C ILE A 77 8.30 -18.90 0.77
N SER A 78 8.59 -17.87 -0.04
CA SER A 78 8.59 -16.49 0.43
C SER A 78 7.21 -16.12 1.01
N PRO A 79 7.12 -15.53 2.21
CA PRO A 79 5.85 -15.02 2.72
C PRO A 79 5.23 -13.95 1.81
N ILE A 80 6.04 -13.26 1.03
CA ILE A 80 5.59 -12.30 0.02
C ILE A 80 4.98 -13.02 -1.18
N GLU A 81 5.56 -14.17 -1.59
CA GLU A 81 4.99 -14.97 -2.68
C GLU A 81 3.61 -15.52 -2.32
N ASP A 82 3.43 -15.95 -1.09
CA ASP A 82 2.11 -16.38 -0.61
C ASP A 82 1.06 -15.26 -0.72
N ILE A 83 1.43 -14.02 -0.36
CA ILE A 83 0.54 -12.85 -0.47
C ILE A 83 0.31 -12.51 -1.94
N TYR A 84 1.37 -12.51 -2.76
CA TYR A 84 1.29 -12.24 -4.20
C TYR A 84 0.28 -13.18 -4.90
N GLU A 85 0.41 -14.49 -4.67
CA GLU A 85 -0.52 -15.45 -5.26
C GLU A 85 -1.94 -15.32 -4.68
N ALA A 86 -2.07 -15.04 -3.38
CA ALA A 86 -3.38 -14.85 -2.76
C ALA A 86 -4.10 -13.59 -3.29
N CYS A 87 -3.39 -12.51 -3.61
CA CYS A 87 -3.97 -11.31 -4.21
C CYS A 87 -4.57 -11.57 -5.61
N LYS A 88 -4.14 -12.63 -6.29
CA LYS A 88 -4.60 -12.96 -7.64
C LYS A 88 -5.85 -13.85 -7.65
N VAL A 89 -6.20 -14.41 -6.52
CA VAL A 89 -7.33 -15.35 -6.39
C VAL A 89 -8.40 -14.71 -5.52
N PRO A 90 -9.61 -14.43 -6.04
CA PRO A 90 -10.71 -13.94 -5.22
C PRO A 90 -10.98 -14.89 -4.05
N SER A 91 -11.01 -14.37 -2.84
CA SER A 91 -11.17 -15.12 -1.59
C SER A 91 -12.10 -14.35 -0.64
N GLU A 92 -12.73 -15.07 0.28
CA GLU A 92 -13.48 -14.43 1.37
C GLU A 92 -12.55 -13.70 2.36
N GLN A 93 -11.27 -14.07 2.41
CA GLN A 93 -10.27 -13.43 3.26
C GLN A 93 -9.18 -12.78 2.40
N ASN A 94 -9.40 -11.52 2.08
CA ASN A 94 -8.54 -10.72 1.20
C ASN A 94 -7.66 -9.72 1.96
N THR A 95 -7.56 -9.82 3.28
CA THR A 95 -6.81 -8.89 4.11
C THR A 95 -5.61 -9.57 4.77
N PHE A 96 -4.45 -8.93 4.64
CA PHE A 96 -3.16 -9.50 5.04
C PHE A 96 -2.44 -8.59 6.03
N LEU A 97 -1.80 -9.21 7.05
CA LEU A 97 -0.85 -8.53 7.91
C LEU A 97 0.56 -9.00 7.58
N LEU A 98 1.41 -8.09 7.12
CA LEU A 98 2.82 -8.35 6.89
C LEU A 98 3.64 -7.91 8.10
N LEU A 99 4.12 -8.88 8.87
CA LEU A 99 4.94 -8.70 10.05
C LEU A 99 6.43 -8.74 9.68
N GLY A 100 7.25 -8.12 10.50
CA GLY A 100 8.70 -8.19 10.35
C GLY A 100 9.39 -7.09 11.14
N HIS A 101 10.63 -7.34 11.53
CA HIS A 101 11.41 -6.33 12.24
C HIS A 101 11.63 -5.07 11.40
N LYS A 102 11.81 -3.93 12.07
CA LYS A 102 12.23 -2.70 11.38
C LYS A 102 13.56 -2.94 10.68
N GLY A 103 13.64 -2.56 9.40
CA GLY A 103 14.84 -2.75 8.58
C GLY A 103 15.00 -4.15 7.99
N CYS A 104 14.05 -5.09 8.14
CA CYS A 104 14.14 -6.40 7.50
C CYS A 104 13.84 -6.39 5.99
N GLY A 105 13.48 -5.24 5.41
CA GLY A 105 13.25 -5.08 3.98
C GLY A 105 11.79 -5.18 3.54
N LYS A 106 10.79 -5.09 4.44
CA LYS A 106 9.35 -5.17 4.08
C LYS A 106 8.98 -4.27 2.91
N SER A 107 9.32 -2.99 2.98
CA SER A 107 8.96 -2.03 1.92
C SER A 107 9.64 -2.35 0.59
N THR A 108 10.87 -2.87 0.59
CA THR A 108 11.54 -3.31 -0.64
C THR A 108 10.84 -4.52 -1.25
N GLU A 109 10.48 -5.51 -0.45
CA GLU A 109 9.75 -6.70 -0.90
C GLU A 109 8.33 -6.35 -1.37
N LEU A 110 7.64 -5.40 -0.70
CA LEU A 110 6.34 -4.90 -1.13
C LEU A 110 6.43 -4.13 -2.45
N ASN A 111 7.48 -3.35 -2.66
CA ASN A 111 7.73 -2.67 -3.93
C ASN A 111 7.97 -3.67 -5.08
N ASP A 112 8.75 -4.73 -4.83
CA ASP A 112 8.95 -5.81 -5.81
C ASP A 112 7.63 -6.52 -6.13
N MET A 113 6.88 -6.92 -5.11
CA MET A 113 5.57 -7.54 -5.28
C MET A 113 4.62 -6.63 -6.07
N ALA A 114 4.56 -5.33 -5.76
CA ALA A 114 3.73 -4.37 -6.47
C ALA A 114 4.13 -4.23 -7.95
N ALA A 115 5.44 -4.21 -8.25
CA ALA A 115 5.94 -4.17 -9.62
C ALA A 115 5.50 -5.42 -10.42
N ARG A 116 5.63 -6.60 -9.84
CA ARG A 116 5.22 -7.87 -10.46
C ARG A 116 3.70 -7.96 -10.67
N LEU A 117 2.90 -7.54 -9.69
CA LEU A 117 1.44 -7.48 -9.83
C LEU A 117 1.02 -6.49 -10.93
N ALA A 118 1.73 -5.36 -11.06
CA ALA A 118 1.47 -4.41 -12.14
C ALA A 118 1.83 -5.00 -13.53
N GLU A 119 2.88 -5.82 -13.64
CA GLU A 119 3.20 -6.57 -14.85
C GLU A 119 2.11 -7.60 -15.20
N ASP A 120 1.46 -8.20 -14.20
CA ASP A 120 0.31 -9.09 -14.37
C ASP A 120 -0.99 -8.33 -14.69
N GLY A 121 -0.95 -6.99 -14.74
CA GLY A 121 -2.07 -6.12 -15.13
C GLY A 121 -3.00 -5.75 -13.97
N TYR A 122 -2.57 -5.92 -12.72
CA TYR A 122 -3.29 -5.42 -11.54
C TYR A 122 -2.98 -3.94 -11.31
N GLU A 123 -3.91 -3.23 -10.70
CA GLU A 123 -3.71 -1.87 -10.25
C GLU A 123 -3.49 -1.82 -8.74
N ILE A 124 -2.34 -1.28 -8.35
CA ILE A 124 -1.90 -1.22 -6.96
C ILE A 124 -1.80 0.24 -6.51
N HIS A 125 -2.29 0.53 -5.31
CA HIS A 125 -2.03 1.80 -4.64
C HIS A 125 -1.32 1.57 -3.30
N MET A 126 -0.16 2.20 -3.15
CA MET A 126 0.63 2.14 -1.92
C MET A 126 0.37 3.39 -1.09
N VAL A 127 -0.29 3.21 0.06
CA VAL A 127 -0.58 4.27 1.03
C VAL A 127 0.59 4.39 2.00
N GLN A 128 1.20 5.57 2.04
CA GLN A 128 2.34 5.87 2.92
C GLN A 128 1.84 6.47 4.25
N CYS A 129 1.39 5.62 5.16
CA CYS A 129 0.79 6.07 6.44
C CYS A 129 1.72 6.99 7.24
N GLY A 130 3.05 6.82 7.13
CA GLY A 130 4.03 7.68 7.79
C GLY A 130 3.99 9.14 7.32
N THR A 131 3.52 9.39 6.10
CA THR A 131 3.36 10.74 5.54
C THR A 131 1.92 11.21 5.54
N ASP A 132 0.97 10.31 5.46
CA ASP A 132 -0.44 10.61 5.25
C ASP A 132 -1.23 10.73 6.56
N LEU A 133 -0.72 10.16 7.65
CA LEU A 133 -1.37 10.14 8.96
C LEU A 133 -0.49 10.73 10.07
N ASP A 134 -1.14 11.12 11.15
CA ASP A 134 -0.48 11.32 12.43
C ASP A 134 -0.35 9.97 13.16
N LEU A 135 0.82 9.35 13.04
CA LEU A 135 1.09 8.04 13.65
C LEU A 135 1.12 8.04 15.19
N ASN A 136 1.03 9.21 15.84
CA ASN A 136 0.92 9.29 17.30
C ASN A 136 -0.52 9.16 17.80
N ASN A 137 -1.50 9.30 16.92
CA ASN A 137 -2.92 9.16 17.25
C ASN A 137 -3.70 8.53 16.09
N PRO A 138 -3.38 7.30 15.66
CA PRO A 138 -4.05 6.63 14.56
C PRO A 138 -5.37 6.02 15.03
N LEU A 139 -6.38 6.04 14.17
CA LEU A 139 -7.61 5.28 14.35
C LEU A 139 -7.94 4.47 13.09
N TYR A 140 -8.70 3.38 13.26
CA TYR A 140 -9.15 2.56 12.13
C TYR A 140 -9.94 3.37 11.08
N ALA A 141 -10.63 4.42 11.51
CA ALA A 141 -11.37 5.32 10.63
C ALA A 141 -10.45 6.03 9.63
N ASP A 142 -9.22 6.38 10.04
CA ASP A 142 -8.25 7.00 9.14
C ASP A 142 -7.85 6.05 8.02
N LEU A 143 -7.68 4.76 8.32
CA LEU A 143 -7.37 3.75 7.32
C LEU A 143 -8.51 3.56 6.34
N LEU A 144 -9.76 3.56 6.80
CA LEU A 144 -10.94 3.47 5.93
C LEU A 144 -11.10 4.71 5.02
N ILE A 145 -10.73 5.89 5.50
CA ILE A 145 -10.73 7.10 4.69
C ILE A 145 -9.66 7.01 3.58
N LEU A 146 -8.45 6.58 3.94
CA LEU A 146 -7.36 6.40 2.98
C LEU A 146 -7.64 5.27 1.99
N MET A 147 -8.40 4.22 2.35
CA MET A 147 -8.89 3.23 1.38
C MET A 147 -9.76 3.87 0.30
N GLY A 148 -10.71 4.71 0.69
CA GLY A 148 -11.57 5.40 -0.26
C GLY A 148 -10.78 6.33 -1.18
N GLU A 149 -9.83 7.09 -0.65
CA GLU A 149 -8.92 7.93 -1.43
C GLU A 149 -8.12 7.11 -2.43
N ALA A 150 -7.56 5.98 -2.00
CA ALA A 150 -6.78 5.08 -2.83
C ALA A 150 -7.61 4.50 -4.00
N LEU A 151 -8.85 4.07 -3.73
CA LEU A 151 -9.76 3.56 -4.76
C LEU A 151 -10.14 4.64 -5.78
N VAL A 152 -10.46 5.86 -5.34
CA VAL A 152 -10.76 6.99 -6.25
C VAL A 152 -9.54 7.33 -7.09
N THR A 153 -8.35 7.27 -6.52
CA THR A 153 -7.08 7.47 -7.25
C THR A 153 -6.83 6.39 -8.30
N ILE A 154 -7.11 5.11 -7.98
CA ILE A 154 -7.03 4.00 -8.95
C ILE A 154 -8.07 4.22 -10.06
N ALA A 155 -9.31 4.55 -9.73
CA ALA A 155 -10.37 4.79 -10.70
C ALA A 155 -9.99 5.89 -11.71
N ASP A 156 -9.40 6.98 -11.24
CA ASP A 156 -8.92 8.06 -12.12
C ASP A 156 -7.78 7.60 -13.02
N ARG A 157 -6.80 6.92 -12.46
CA ARG A 157 -5.60 6.43 -13.20
C ARG A 157 -5.96 5.40 -14.26
N THR A 158 -6.93 4.54 -14.00
CA THR A 158 -7.40 3.51 -14.95
C THR A 158 -8.39 4.04 -15.98
N GLY A 159 -8.87 5.27 -15.81
CA GLY A 159 -9.95 5.83 -16.60
C GLY A 159 -11.31 5.17 -16.32
N CYS A 160 -11.43 4.46 -15.19
CA CYS A 160 -12.69 3.90 -14.71
C CYS A 160 -13.73 5.03 -14.55
N ARG A 161 -14.95 4.75 -14.93
CA ARG A 161 -16.07 5.68 -14.77
C ARG A 161 -17.16 5.00 -13.96
N PRO A 162 -17.08 5.07 -12.62
CA PRO A 162 -18.15 4.60 -11.75
C PRO A 162 -19.47 5.24 -12.18
N ASP A 163 -20.56 4.52 -12.04
CA ASP A 163 -21.87 5.04 -12.37
C ASP A 163 -22.27 6.24 -11.48
N GLU A 164 -23.30 6.97 -11.90
CA GLU A 164 -23.73 8.18 -11.20
C GLU A 164 -24.22 7.88 -9.78
N ASP A 165 -24.86 6.72 -9.58
CA ASP A 165 -25.35 6.25 -8.28
C ASP A 165 -24.19 5.97 -7.31
N THR A 166 -23.11 5.33 -7.76
CA THR A 166 -21.88 5.10 -6.98
C THR A 166 -21.25 6.42 -6.55
N ILE A 167 -21.11 7.36 -7.48
CA ILE A 167 -20.52 8.67 -7.21
C ILE A 167 -21.41 9.47 -6.23
N GLU A 168 -22.72 9.44 -6.42
CA GLU A 168 -23.68 10.11 -5.53
C GLU A 168 -23.64 9.47 -4.13
N THR A 169 -23.54 8.15 -4.03
CA THR A 169 -23.40 7.45 -2.74
C THR A 169 -22.17 7.95 -1.96
N VAL A 170 -21.02 8.08 -2.61
CA VAL A 170 -19.80 8.61 -1.98
C VAL A 170 -19.95 10.08 -1.58
N LYS A 171 -20.53 10.90 -2.45
CA LYS A 171 -20.76 12.32 -2.14
C LYS A 171 -21.71 12.49 -0.96
N ASN A 172 -22.84 11.81 -0.97
CA ASN A 172 -23.84 11.90 0.09
C ASN A 172 -23.27 11.47 1.43
N PHE A 173 -22.43 10.42 1.45
CA PHE A 173 -21.73 10.02 2.66
C PHE A 173 -20.92 11.19 3.28
N TRP A 174 -20.27 12.01 2.47
CA TRP A 174 -19.43 13.11 2.97
C TRP A 174 -20.16 14.46 3.12
N GLN A 175 -21.32 14.68 2.48
CA GLN A 175 -22.06 15.94 2.47
C GLN A 175 -23.12 16.09 3.57
N GLU A 176 -23.77 15.03 3.99
CA GLU A 176 -24.99 15.07 4.85
C GLU A 176 -24.81 15.71 6.25
N GLU A 177 -23.59 15.97 6.73
CA GLU A 177 -23.37 16.57 8.06
C GLU A 177 -22.98 18.07 8.04
N THR A 178 -22.92 18.71 6.91
CA THR A 178 -22.65 20.16 6.84
C THR A 178 -23.82 20.98 7.43
N GLU A 179 -25.00 20.36 7.58
CA GLU A 179 -26.16 21.04 8.15
C GLU A 179 -26.25 20.96 9.69
N GLU A 180 -25.62 19.98 10.35
CA GLU A 180 -25.67 19.86 11.83
C GLU A 180 -24.57 20.62 12.57
N VAL A 181 -23.46 20.96 11.92
CA VAL A 181 -22.35 21.74 12.50
C VAL A 181 -22.28 23.09 11.81
N GLY A 182 -23.16 23.97 12.22
CA GLY A 182 -23.22 25.35 11.74
C GLY A 182 -22.05 26.22 12.15
N THR A 183 -20.85 25.86 11.79
CA THR A 183 -19.65 26.73 11.72
C THR A 183 -18.44 25.92 11.22
N LEU A 184 -18.40 25.62 9.94
CA LEU A 184 -17.10 25.44 9.29
C LEU A 184 -16.63 26.82 8.87
N THR A 185 -15.69 27.36 9.64
CA THR A 185 -15.02 28.61 9.37
C THR A 185 -14.45 28.63 7.96
N ASP A 186 -14.81 29.68 7.24
CA ASP A 186 -14.23 30.29 6.06
C ASP A 186 -12.92 29.61 5.57
N GLY A 187 -13.01 28.80 4.53
CA GLY A 187 -11.84 28.34 3.79
C GLY A 187 -11.98 27.06 2.98
N SER A 188 -12.93 26.19 3.29
CA SER A 188 -13.15 24.94 2.55
C SER A 188 -14.63 24.65 2.29
N SER A 189 -15.43 25.68 2.07
CA SER A 189 -16.73 25.51 1.43
C SER A 189 -16.48 25.00 0.02
N ILE A 190 -16.59 23.69 -0.18
CA ILE A 190 -16.69 23.11 -1.51
C ILE A 190 -18.08 23.57 -2.04
N GLU A 191 -18.13 24.79 -2.57
CA GLU A 191 -19.23 25.24 -3.38
C GLU A 191 -19.27 24.39 -4.64
N MET A 192 -20.06 23.33 -4.58
CA MET A 192 -20.51 22.65 -5.78
C MET A 192 -21.53 23.55 -6.46
N GLU A 193 -21.04 24.61 -7.13
CA GLU A 193 -21.90 25.40 -8.02
C GLU A 193 -22.51 24.47 -9.08
N SER A 194 -23.83 24.36 -9.02
CA SER A 194 -24.66 23.82 -10.11
C SER A 194 -24.75 24.85 -11.21
N GLY A 195 -23.65 25.13 -11.88
CA GLY A 195 -23.55 26.05 -13.01
C GLY A 195 -22.95 25.35 -14.21
N VAL A 196 -23.77 25.16 -15.23
CA VAL A 196 -23.41 24.62 -16.53
C VAL A 196 -22.44 25.58 -17.22
N SER A 197 -21.14 25.26 -17.23
CA SER A 197 -20.20 25.76 -18.21
C SER A 197 -19.32 24.61 -18.70
N SER A 198 -19.03 24.60 -19.98
CA SER A 198 -18.46 23.48 -20.77
C SER A 198 -17.00 23.09 -20.47
N GLU A 199 -16.48 23.42 -19.29
CA GLU A 199 -15.14 23.01 -18.77
C GLU A 199 -15.18 22.58 -17.30
N THR A 200 -16.31 22.00 -16.84
CA THR A 200 -16.38 21.48 -15.46
C THR A 200 -15.53 20.22 -15.33
N PRO A 201 -14.64 20.14 -14.32
CA PRO A 201 -13.93 18.92 -14.00
C PRO A 201 -14.92 17.75 -13.89
N GLY A 202 -14.57 16.60 -14.47
CA GLY A 202 -15.40 15.40 -14.38
C GLY A 202 -15.73 15.08 -12.93
N THR A 203 -16.83 14.38 -12.69
CA THR A 203 -17.33 14.10 -11.33
C THR A 203 -16.30 13.36 -10.48
N LEU A 204 -15.48 12.49 -11.09
CA LEU A 204 -14.37 11.80 -10.43
C LEU A 204 -13.28 12.79 -9.97
N THR A 205 -12.94 13.80 -10.77
CA THR A 205 -11.98 14.85 -10.40
C THR A 205 -12.44 15.62 -9.15
N LYS A 206 -13.75 15.82 -9.00
CA LYS A 206 -14.30 16.45 -7.77
C LYS A 206 -14.12 15.58 -6.53
N LEU A 207 -14.28 14.25 -6.68
CA LEU A 207 -13.99 13.31 -5.59
C LEU A 207 -12.50 13.30 -5.24
N LEU A 208 -11.60 13.35 -6.20
CA LEU A 208 -10.16 13.46 -5.95
C LEU A 208 -9.82 14.73 -5.15
N HIS A 209 -10.39 15.87 -5.52
CA HIS A 209 -10.19 17.12 -4.76
C HIS A 209 -10.76 17.01 -3.34
N LEU A 210 -11.93 16.40 -3.16
CA LEU A 210 -12.51 16.15 -1.84
C LEU A 210 -11.57 15.31 -0.97
N PHE A 211 -11.08 14.18 -1.49
CA PHE A 211 -10.19 13.30 -0.73
C PHE A 211 -8.81 13.92 -0.49
N ALA A 212 -8.29 14.73 -1.41
CA ALA A 212 -7.05 15.47 -1.18
C ALA A 212 -7.20 16.46 0.00
N GLY A 213 -8.36 17.12 0.12
CA GLY A 213 -8.70 17.96 1.28
C GLY A 213 -8.79 17.16 2.57
N ILE A 214 -9.56 16.08 2.58
CA ILE A 214 -9.72 15.20 3.75
C ILE A 214 -8.36 14.64 4.20
N LYS A 215 -7.52 14.17 3.27
CA LYS A 215 -6.18 13.65 3.56
C LYS A 215 -5.27 14.70 4.20
N SER A 216 -5.32 15.94 3.72
CA SER A 216 -4.63 17.07 4.34
C SER A 216 -5.11 17.30 5.77
N ASP A 217 -6.42 17.28 5.99
CA ASP A 217 -7.03 17.50 7.30
C ASP A 217 -6.71 16.37 8.28
N LEU A 218 -6.67 15.12 7.84
CA LEU A 218 -6.28 13.98 8.69
C LEU A 218 -4.90 14.20 9.33
N ARG A 219 -4.02 14.92 8.64
CA ARG A 219 -2.67 15.19 9.13
C ARG A 219 -2.56 16.48 9.95
N TYR A 220 -3.22 17.55 9.50
CA TYR A 220 -2.94 18.90 9.98
C TYR A 220 -4.08 19.54 10.76
N SER A 221 -5.31 19.03 10.70
CA SER A 221 -6.48 19.58 11.39
C SER A 221 -7.06 18.59 12.39
N GLU A 222 -6.84 18.80 13.67
CA GLU A 222 -7.40 17.93 14.72
C GLU A 222 -8.93 17.97 14.74
N GLU A 223 -9.53 19.14 14.56
CA GLU A 223 -10.98 19.34 14.57
C GLU A 223 -11.65 18.60 13.43
N ASN A 224 -11.21 18.79 12.19
CA ASN A 224 -11.75 18.12 11.02
C ASN A 224 -11.53 16.60 11.09
N ARG A 225 -10.35 16.17 11.55
CA ARG A 225 -10.04 14.76 11.78
C ARG A 225 -11.04 14.10 12.73
N ILE A 226 -11.40 14.75 13.83
CA ILE A 226 -12.41 14.25 14.77
C ILE A 226 -13.77 14.12 14.09
N CYS A 227 -14.19 15.11 13.31
CA CYS A 227 -15.44 15.07 12.55
C CYS A 227 -15.47 13.88 11.58
N TYR A 228 -14.43 13.68 10.76
CA TYR A 228 -14.35 12.56 9.82
C TYR A 228 -14.36 11.20 10.51
N ARG A 229 -13.58 11.06 11.60
CA ARG A 229 -13.54 9.84 12.41
C ARG A 229 -14.91 9.50 13.02
N ASN A 230 -15.61 10.48 13.55
CA ASN A 230 -16.95 10.30 14.11
C ASN A 230 -17.95 9.86 13.04
N ARG A 231 -17.86 10.41 11.83
CA ARG A 231 -18.71 10.01 10.69
C ARG A 231 -18.50 8.55 10.34
N ILE A 232 -17.23 8.14 10.15
CA ILE A 232 -16.89 6.74 9.88
C ILE A 232 -17.37 5.83 11.03
N ALA A 233 -17.15 6.22 12.29
CA ALA A 233 -17.55 5.42 13.43
C ALA A 233 -19.07 5.19 13.50
N LYS A 234 -19.85 6.17 13.11
CA LYS A 234 -21.33 6.07 13.08
C LYS A 234 -21.85 5.26 11.88
N ARG A 235 -21.17 5.33 10.72
CA ARG A 235 -21.67 4.84 9.43
C ARG A 235 -20.65 3.99 8.68
N SER A 236 -19.83 3.21 9.40
CA SER A 236 -18.74 2.42 8.79
C SER A 236 -19.22 1.43 7.72
N SER A 237 -20.36 0.78 7.94
CA SER A 237 -20.94 -0.17 6.96
C SER A 237 -21.38 0.51 5.67
N GLU A 238 -21.91 1.73 5.74
CA GLU A 238 -22.30 2.50 4.56
C GLU A 238 -21.06 2.96 3.78
N TRP A 239 -20.00 3.34 4.52
CA TRP A 239 -18.73 3.70 3.89
C TRP A 239 -18.07 2.51 3.21
N ILE A 240 -18.03 1.35 3.85
CA ILE A 240 -17.54 0.11 3.24
C ILE A 240 -18.32 -0.21 1.97
N PHE A 241 -19.66 -0.14 2.03
CA PHE A 241 -20.52 -0.37 0.87
C PHE A 241 -20.23 0.60 -0.29
N ALA A 242 -19.97 1.88 0.01
CA ALA A 242 -19.59 2.86 -1.01
C ALA A 242 -18.23 2.54 -1.65
N MET A 243 -17.24 2.11 -0.84
CA MET A 243 -15.94 1.66 -1.33
C MET A 243 -16.04 0.41 -2.21
N GLU A 244 -16.84 -0.57 -1.82
CA GLU A 244 -17.10 -1.79 -2.60
C GLU A 244 -17.64 -1.45 -4.00
N LYS A 245 -18.60 -0.54 -4.11
CA LYS A 245 -19.10 -0.09 -5.41
C LYS A 245 -18.01 0.51 -6.32
N ILE A 246 -17.08 1.27 -5.75
CA ILE A 246 -15.94 1.81 -6.51
C ILE A 246 -15.01 0.67 -6.93
N ALA A 247 -14.71 -0.25 -6.02
CA ALA A 247 -13.84 -1.40 -6.28
C ALA A 247 -14.42 -2.32 -7.37
N ASP A 248 -15.73 -2.55 -7.36
CA ASP A 248 -16.45 -3.31 -8.38
C ASP A 248 -16.33 -2.63 -9.76
N ALA A 249 -16.56 -1.32 -9.84
CA ALA A 249 -16.41 -0.57 -11.08
C ALA A 249 -14.97 -0.60 -11.63
N ILE A 250 -13.97 -0.57 -10.75
CA ILE A 250 -12.55 -0.75 -11.13
C ILE A 250 -12.34 -2.17 -11.65
N THR A 251 -12.84 -3.18 -10.95
CA THR A 251 -12.71 -4.59 -11.30
C THR A 251 -13.31 -4.87 -12.68
N ASP A 252 -14.47 -4.30 -12.98
CA ASP A 252 -15.10 -4.39 -14.31
C ASP A 252 -14.23 -3.72 -15.40
N THR A 253 -13.58 -2.60 -15.08
CA THR A 253 -12.68 -1.90 -16.00
C THR A 253 -11.39 -2.69 -16.25
N LEU A 254 -10.94 -3.49 -15.29
CA LEU A 254 -9.69 -4.26 -15.31
C LEU A 254 -9.91 -5.75 -15.69
N ASP A 255 -10.95 -6.07 -16.43
CA ASP A 255 -11.25 -7.43 -16.91
C ASP A 255 -11.34 -8.47 -15.76
N GLY A 256 -11.93 -8.09 -14.64
CA GLY A 256 -12.13 -8.93 -13.47
C GLY A 256 -10.98 -8.92 -12.45
N ARG A 257 -9.94 -8.09 -12.64
CA ARG A 257 -8.86 -7.95 -11.67
C ARG A 257 -9.24 -6.90 -10.61
N GLN A 258 -9.20 -7.31 -9.36
CA GLN A 258 -9.50 -6.41 -8.24
C GLN A 258 -8.38 -5.39 -8.01
N PRO A 259 -8.70 -4.15 -7.55
CA PRO A 259 -7.69 -3.21 -7.08
C PRO A 259 -6.99 -3.77 -5.84
N ILE A 260 -5.71 -3.47 -5.65
CA ILE A 260 -4.91 -3.94 -4.52
C ILE A 260 -4.38 -2.73 -3.75
N LEU A 261 -4.60 -2.72 -2.43
CA LEU A 261 -4.13 -1.65 -1.57
C LEU A 261 -3.03 -2.15 -0.62
N ILE A 262 -1.96 -1.37 -0.48
CA ILE A 262 -0.85 -1.67 0.42
C ILE A 262 -0.67 -0.49 1.39
N PHE A 263 -0.83 -0.74 2.69
CA PHE A 263 -0.65 0.25 3.74
C PHE A 263 0.72 0.05 4.40
N GLU A 264 1.65 0.95 4.10
CA GLU A 264 2.99 0.94 4.66
C GLU A 264 3.10 1.77 5.93
N ASP A 265 4.18 1.55 6.66
CA ASP A 265 4.56 2.30 7.88
C ASP A 265 3.69 2.05 9.13
N LEU A 266 2.68 1.20 9.06
CA LEU A 266 1.86 0.84 10.22
C LEU A 266 2.62 -0.04 11.23
N ASP A 267 3.70 -0.69 10.81
CA ASP A 267 4.62 -1.41 11.71
C ASP A 267 5.45 -0.46 12.62
N LYS A 268 5.39 0.85 12.36
CA LYS A 268 6.02 1.90 13.16
C LYS A 268 5.12 2.45 14.26
N LEU A 269 3.84 2.06 14.27
CA LEU A 269 2.89 2.46 15.29
C LEU A 269 3.35 1.99 16.67
N ASN A 270 2.95 2.76 17.70
CA ASN A 270 3.02 2.26 19.08
C ASN A 270 2.25 0.93 19.15
N PRO A 271 2.80 -0.13 19.77
CA PRO A 271 2.13 -1.42 19.87
C PRO A 271 0.71 -1.36 20.45
N GLN A 272 0.44 -0.48 21.42
CA GLN A 272 -0.89 -0.34 22.00
C GLN A 272 -1.87 0.26 20.98
N ASP A 273 -1.46 1.30 20.27
CA ASP A 273 -2.30 1.96 19.26
C ASP A 273 -2.58 1.02 18.08
N ALA A 274 -1.56 0.30 17.60
CA ALA A 274 -1.74 -0.71 16.58
C ALA A 274 -2.69 -1.82 17.02
N TRP A 275 -2.59 -2.26 18.28
CA TRP A 275 -3.50 -3.25 18.83
C TRP A 275 -4.94 -2.73 18.89
N ASP A 276 -5.15 -1.51 19.33
CA ASP A 276 -6.48 -0.90 19.41
C ASP A 276 -7.11 -0.75 18.02
N VAL A 277 -6.31 -0.34 17.01
CA VAL A 277 -6.77 -0.21 15.61
C VAL A 277 -7.16 -1.58 15.03
N PHE A 278 -6.27 -2.56 15.10
CA PHE A 278 -6.45 -3.82 14.38
C PHE A 278 -7.28 -4.86 15.15
N TYR A 279 -7.13 -4.94 16.48
CA TYR A 279 -7.84 -5.95 17.26
C TYR A 279 -9.30 -5.56 17.50
N ARG A 280 -9.54 -4.31 17.92
CA ARG A 280 -10.92 -3.87 18.22
C ARG A 280 -11.76 -3.68 16.97
N HIS A 281 -11.15 -3.38 15.85
CA HIS A 281 -11.82 -3.07 14.59
C HIS A 281 -11.47 -4.06 13.47
N ALA A 282 -11.02 -5.27 13.83
CA ALA A 282 -10.63 -6.32 12.90
C ALA A 282 -11.72 -6.60 11.85
N ALA A 283 -12.94 -6.84 12.30
CA ALA A 283 -14.07 -7.11 11.41
C ALA A 283 -14.36 -5.97 10.42
N THR A 284 -14.17 -4.72 10.85
CA THR A 284 -14.39 -3.55 10.01
C THR A 284 -13.27 -3.40 8.96
N LEU A 285 -12.01 -3.54 9.38
CA LEU A 285 -10.86 -3.41 8.47
C LEU A 285 -10.74 -4.58 7.50
N ALA A 286 -11.20 -5.77 7.89
CA ALA A 286 -11.24 -6.96 7.05
C ALA A 286 -12.55 -7.12 6.27
N GLY A 287 -13.52 -6.22 6.46
CA GLY A 287 -14.83 -6.30 5.84
C GLY A 287 -14.90 -5.83 4.39
N VAL A 288 -13.77 -5.78 3.68
CA VAL A 288 -13.66 -5.40 2.26
C VAL A 288 -13.40 -6.63 1.38
N SER A 289 -13.91 -6.62 0.14
CA SER A 289 -13.83 -7.75 -0.77
C SER A 289 -12.55 -7.76 -1.63
N PHE A 290 -11.85 -6.65 -1.71
CA PHE A 290 -10.60 -6.49 -2.48
C PHE A 290 -9.35 -6.69 -1.61
N PRO A 291 -8.21 -7.08 -2.19
CA PRO A 291 -6.97 -7.31 -1.43
C PRO A 291 -6.42 -6.07 -0.75
N VAL A 292 -6.16 -6.18 0.56
CA VAL A 292 -5.51 -5.13 1.36
C VAL A 292 -4.39 -5.72 2.19
N ILE A 293 -3.18 -5.16 2.07
CA ILE A 293 -2.01 -5.56 2.82
C ILE A 293 -1.63 -4.44 3.79
N TYR A 294 -1.52 -4.77 5.08
CA TYR A 294 -1.08 -3.86 6.12
C TYR A 294 0.29 -4.30 6.65
N THR A 295 1.25 -3.39 6.72
CA THR A 295 2.45 -3.63 7.55
C THR A 295 2.05 -3.58 9.03
N PHE A 296 2.58 -4.53 9.85
CA PHE A 296 2.11 -4.70 11.22
C PHE A 296 3.27 -4.91 12.19
N PRO A 297 3.21 -4.34 13.42
CA PRO A 297 4.27 -4.47 14.41
C PRO A 297 4.47 -5.92 14.85
N ILE A 298 5.64 -6.51 14.55
CA ILE A 298 5.94 -7.90 14.90
C ILE A 298 5.85 -8.18 16.41
N ALA A 299 6.11 -7.18 17.25
CA ALA A 299 6.02 -7.34 18.71
C ALA A 299 4.64 -7.81 19.19
N LEU A 300 3.58 -7.51 18.44
CA LEU A 300 2.22 -7.90 18.77
C LEU A 300 1.92 -9.38 18.49
N SER A 301 2.69 -10.06 17.64
CA SER A 301 2.53 -11.50 17.40
C SER A 301 2.85 -12.37 18.63
N TYR A 302 3.52 -11.81 19.62
CA TYR A 302 3.81 -12.49 20.88
C TYR A 302 2.71 -12.33 21.93
N ARG A 303 1.65 -11.59 21.65
CA ARG A 303 0.51 -11.46 22.56
C ARG A 303 -0.31 -12.75 22.56
N PRO A 304 -0.78 -13.20 23.74
CA PRO A 304 -1.60 -14.44 23.84
C PRO A 304 -2.91 -14.36 23.02
N ASP A 305 -3.46 -13.15 22.85
CA ASP A 305 -4.70 -12.87 22.14
C ASP A 305 -4.50 -12.60 20.62
N PHE A 306 -3.26 -12.66 20.12
CA PHE A 306 -2.98 -12.43 18.71
C PHE A 306 -3.69 -13.41 17.77
N ALA A 307 -3.83 -14.67 18.18
CA ALA A 307 -4.53 -15.70 17.41
C ALA A 307 -6.00 -15.33 17.07
N ALA A 308 -6.63 -14.45 17.84
CA ALA A 308 -7.98 -13.98 17.54
C ALA A 308 -8.06 -13.15 16.23
N LEU A 309 -6.94 -12.66 15.72
CA LEU A 309 -6.88 -11.97 14.44
C LEU A 309 -6.93 -12.92 13.23
N GLU A 310 -6.64 -14.21 13.39
CA GLU A 310 -6.66 -15.22 12.31
C GLU A 310 -8.04 -15.38 11.65
N GLY A 311 -9.11 -15.06 12.38
CA GLY A 311 -10.47 -15.04 11.83
C GLY A 311 -10.75 -13.88 10.85
N TYR A 312 -9.88 -12.89 10.81
CA TYR A 312 -10.04 -11.66 10.03
C TYR A 312 -8.91 -11.45 9.03
N PHE A 313 -7.68 -11.77 9.40
CA PHE A 313 -6.48 -11.48 8.61
C PHE A 313 -5.66 -12.75 8.38
N THR A 314 -5.18 -12.92 7.17
CA THR A 314 -4.05 -13.82 6.91
C THR A 314 -2.76 -13.10 7.25
N TRP A 315 -1.95 -13.62 8.16
CA TRP A 315 -0.70 -12.97 8.53
C TRP A 315 0.53 -13.74 8.05
N LYS A 316 1.55 -12.99 7.66
CA LYS A 316 2.84 -13.52 7.21
C LYS A 316 3.97 -12.75 7.87
N THR A 317 5.05 -13.44 8.20
CA THR A 317 6.22 -12.81 8.82
C THR A 317 7.41 -12.84 7.86
N LEU A 318 7.95 -11.66 7.56
CA LEU A 318 9.19 -11.53 6.79
C LEU A 318 10.39 -11.66 7.74
N PRO A 319 11.19 -12.73 7.64
CA PRO A 319 12.35 -12.94 8.49
C PRO A 319 13.46 -11.93 8.21
N MET A 320 14.35 -11.71 9.18
CA MET A 320 15.60 -10.98 8.98
C MET A 320 16.54 -11.76 8.06
N ILE A 321 17.37 -11.05 7.31
CA ILE A 321 18.49 -11.65 6.57
C ILE A 321 19.49 -12.17 7.60
N LYS A 322 19.83 -13.45 7.50
CA LYS A 322 20.86 -14.07 8.36
C LYS A 322 22.24 -13.69 7.82
N GLN A 323 23.09 -13.18 8.68
CA GLN A 323 24.52 -13.10 8.39
C GLN A 323 25.15 -14.42 8.83
N GLU A 324 25.66 -15.19 7.89
CA GLU A 324 26.56 -16.28 8.22
C GLU A 324 27.94 -15.67 8.51
N TYR A 325 28.32 -15.68 9.76
CA TYR A 325 29.73 -15.47 10.09
C TYR A 325 30.46 -16.75 9.71
N SER A 326 31.26 -16.73 8.65
CA SER A 326 32.26 -17.77 8.42
C SER A 326 33.31 -17.61 9.53
N ASP A 327 33.35 -18.58 10.46
CA ASP A 327 34.43 -18.75 11.43
C ASP A 327 35.77 -18.93 10.73
#